data_a824a3c6ee5c23f6cd9592d00d9e0f5b
#
_entry.id   a824a3c6ee5c23f6cd9592d00d9e0f5b
#
_cell.length_a   1.000
_cell.length_b   1.000
_cell.length_c   1.000
_cell.angle_alpha   90.00
_cell.angle_beta   90.00
_cell.angle_gamma   90.00
#
_symmetry.space_group_name_H-M   'P 1'
#
loop_
_entity.id
_entity.type
_entity.pdbx_description
1 polymer ?
#
loop_
_entity_poly.entity_id
_entity_poly.type
_entity_poly.pdbx_seq_one_letter_code
_entity_poly.pdbx_strand_id
1 'polypeptide(L)'
;MSVTKNTIPYNQYYQKRTHIHVYPVEFVVRTLLGNYPNLAMNQDSYFGSKLLDLGYGDGRNMPLFHNIGFKIFGLEISQEINRLACERLEALGIDAELKVGQNNCIPYQDQFFDFIVACHSCYYVNEGSSFNENLIEISRVLSTEGVFIASLPMRDNFIFNDAELLSDGHYRITKDPYGIRKGTIHKTFKDKDEIIEIFDPYYKDLSIGYINDNYYGINVKMWIIKATRK
;
A
#
# COMPACT_ATOMS: atom_id res chain seq x y z
N MET A 1 5.56 -21.50 8.47
CA MET A 1 4.36 -20.92 7.79
C MET A 1 4.37 -21.39 6.35
N SER A 2 3.28 -21.97 5.82
CA SER A 2 3.23 -22.44 4.46
C SER A 2 3.20 -21.23 3.51
N VAL A 3 4.10 -21.20 2.53
CA VAL A 3 4.07 -20.24 1.42
C VAL A 3 2.72 -20.44 0.72
N THR A 4 1.86 -19.44 0.71
CA THR A 4 0.60 -19.53 -0.03
C THR A 4 0.91 -19.57 -1.53
N LYS A 5 0.19 -20.38 -2.31
CA LYS A 5 0.38 -20.50 -3.77
C LYS A 5 0.40 -19.14 -4.49
N ASN A 6 -0.22 -18.12 -3.91
CA ASN A 6 -0.32 -16.77 -4.48
C ASN A 6 0.95 -15.91 -4.29
N THR A 7 1.89 -16.28 -3.40
CA THR A 7 3.13 -15.50 -3.19
C THR A 7 4.25 -15.87 -4.16
N ILE A 8 4.19 -17.05 -4.80
CA ILE A 8 5.26 -17.54 -5.71
C ILE A 8 5.52 -16.57 -6.87
N PRO A 9 4.51 -16.06 -7.60
CA PRO A 9 4.75 -15.11 -8.70
C PRO A 9 5.41 -13.82 -8.25
N TYR A 10 5.03 -13.30 -7.07
CA TYR A 10 5.65 -12.11 -6.48
C TYR A 10 7.12 -12.35 -6.13
N ASN A 11 7.44 -13.48 -5.49
CA ASN A 11 8.82 -13.84 -5.17
C ASN A 11 9.70 -13.89 -6.43
N GLN A 12 9.24 -14.54 -7.49
CA GLN A 12 9.96 -14.62 -8.76
C GLN A 12 10.13 -13.25 -9.44
N TYR A 13 9.14 -12.38 -9.33
CA TYR A 13 9.20 -11.03 -9.86
C TYR A 13 10.27 -10.20 -9.15
N TYR A 14 10.28 -10.22 -7.82
CA TYR A 14 11.23 -9.43 -7.04
C TYR A 14 12.66 -10.00 -7.07
N GLN A 15 12.84 -11.31 -7.16
CA GLN A 15 14.15 -11.95 -7.36
C GLN A 15 14.88 -11.46 -8.63
N LYS A 16 14.15 -11.08 -9.67
CA LYS A 16 14.73 -10.53 -10.91
C LYS A 16 15.16 -9.07 -10.79
N ARG A 17 14.78 -8.37 -9.72
CA ARG A 17 15.06 -6.96 -9.49
C ARG A 17 16.31 -6.78 -8.63
N THR A 18 17.48 -6.99 -9.23
CA THR A 18 18.77 -7.01 -8.55
C THR A 18 19.40 -5.63 -8.34
N HIS A 19 18.79 -4.55 -8.86
CA HIS A 19 19.33 -3.20 -8.69
C HIS A 19 19.24 -2.77 -7.21
N ILE A 20 20.38 -2.29 -6.68
CA ILE A 20 20.43 -1.74 -5.31
C ILE A 20 19.57 -0.48 -5.23
N HIS A 21 19.75 0.45 -6.17
CA HIS A 21 18.99 1.69 -6.19
C HIS A 21 17.58 1.46 -6.72
N VAL A 22 16.60 1.88 -5.93
CA VAL A 22 15.18 1.89 -6.25
C VAL A 22 14.65 3.31 -6.11
N TYR A 23 13.58 3.62 -6.84
CA TYR A 23 13.01 4.96 -6.85
C TYR A 23 11.58 4.91 -6.31
N PRO A 24 11.18 5.88 -5.48
CA PRO A 24 9.84 5.92 -4.90
C PRO A 24 8.78 6.11 -5.99
N VAL A 25 7.58 5.67 -5.70
CA VAL A 25 6.42 5.90 -6.57
C VAL A 25 6.04 7.37 -6.54
N GLU A 26 5.76 7.95 -7.69
CA GLU A 26 5.54 9.38 -7.86
C GLU A 26 4.46 9.94 -6.93
N PHE A 27 3.32 9.26 -6.77
CA PHE A 27 2.27 9.77 -5.89
C PHE A 27 2.69 9.84 -4.43
N VAL A 28 3.55 8.92 -3.98
CA VAL A 28 4.10 8.93 -2.61
C VAL A 28 4.98 10.18 -2.41
N VAL A 29 5.86 10.46 -3.39
CA VAL A 29 6.68 11.68 -3.38
C VAL A 29 5.80 12.92 -3.35
N ARG A 30 4.80 12.99 -4.24
CA ARG A 30 3.89 14.14 -4.34
C ARG A 30 3.05 14.33 -3.08
N THR A 31 2.58 13.25 -2.46
CA THR A 31 1.78 13.35 -1.23
C THR A 31 2.62 13.82 -0.05
N LEU A 32 3.83 13.30 0.12
CA LEU A 32 4.67 13.64 1.26
C LEU A 32 5.38 15.00 1.11
N LEU A 33 5.82 15.36 -0.09
CA LEU A 33 6.65 16.54 -0.32
C LEU A 33 5.93 17.67 -1.08
N GLY A 34 4.76 17.37 -1.66
CA GLY A 34 4.03 18.35 -2.44
C GLY A 34 3.25 19.32 -1.56
N ASN A 35 2.93 20.48 -2.16
CA ASN A 35 2.06 21.49 -1.56
C ASN A 35 0.86 21.70 -2.51
N TYR A 36 -0.24 20.99 -2.24
CA TYR A 36 -1.43 21.04 -3.08
C TYR A 36 -2.61 21.68 -2.31
N PRO A 37 -3.50 22.44 -2.99
CA PRO A 37 -4.58 23.19 -2.33
C PRO A 37 -5.50 22.33 -1.45
N ASN A 38 -5.73 21.08 -1.83
CA ASN A 38 -6.64 20.15 -1.14
C ASN A 38 -5.90 19.02 -0.41
N LEU A 39 -4.62 19.21 -0.11
CA LEU A 39 -3.80 18.25 0.62
C LEU A 39 -3.24 18.92 1.88
N ALA A 40 -3.78 18.58 3.03
CA ALA A 40 -3.26 19.05 4.32
C ALA A 40 -2.22 18.03 4.84
N MET A 41 -0.92 18.35 4.68
CA MET A 41 0.20 17.58 5.22
C MET A 41 1.07 18.50 6.09
N ASN A 42 1.40 18.03 7.29
CA ASN A 42 2.37 18.70 8.16
C ASN A 42 3.73 18.03 8.05
N GLN A 43 4.62 18.59 7.23
CA GLN A 43 5.95 18.05 7.00
C GLN A 43 6.86 18.13 8.23
N ASP A 44 6.62 19.07 9.13
CA ASP A 44 7.39 19.21 10.37
C ASP A 44 7.19 18.02 11.32
N SER A 45 6.11 17.25 11.14
CA SER A 45 5.82 16.06 11.95
C SER A 45 6.54 14.78 11.49
N TYR A 46 7.30 14.81 10.39
CA TYR A 46 7.90 13.58 9.84
C TYR A 46 9.08 13.07 10.65
N PHE A 47 9.95 13.98 11.09
CA PHE A 47 11.19 13.61 11.75
C PHE A 47 10.96 12.84 13.05
N GLY A 48 11.45 11.61 13.09
CA GLY A 48 11.33 10.71 14.24
C GLY A 48 9.99 9.99 14.37
N SER A 49 8.97 10.34 13.56
CA SER A 49 7.68 9.64 13.51
C SER A 49 7.82 8.25 12.93
N LYS A 50 6.98 7.31 13.41
CA LYS A 50 6.94 5.92 12.97
C LYS A 50 6.06 5.78 11.73
N LEU A 51 6.65 5.34 10.63
CA LEU A 51 5.93 5.09 9.37
C LEU A 51 5.95 3.61 9.02
N LEU A 52 4.77 3.04 8.79
CA LEU A 52 4.61 1.70 8.22
C LEU A 52 4.44 1.78 6.69
N ASP A 53 5.34 1.14 5.93
CA ASP A 53 5.15 0.85 4.51
C ASP A 53 4.41 -0.50 4.39
N LEU A 54 3.11 -0.43 4.14
CA LEU A 54 2.22 -1.60 4.10
C LEU A 54 2.22 -2.21 2.69
N GLY A 55 2.76 -3.43 2.57
CA GLY A 55 2.97 -4.11 1.29
C GLY A 55 4.11 -3.45 0.50
N TYR A 56 5.26 -3.27 1.15
CA TYR A 56 6.40 -2.51 0.63
C TYR A 56 7.09 -3.12 -0.61
N GLY A 57 6.84 -4.41 -0.92
CA GLY A 57 7.45 -5.09 -2.07
C GLY A 57 8.97 -5.07 -2.05
N ASP A 58 9.59 -4.35 -2.97
CA ASP A 58 11.05 -4.20 -3.04
C ASP A 58 11.62 -3.07 -2.14
N GLY A 59 10.79 -2.45 -1.29
CA GLY A 59 11.19 -1.37 -0.39
C GLY A 59 11.48 -0.04 -1.09
N ARG A 60 11.00 0.15 -2.32
CA ARG A 60 11.35 1.30 -3.18
C ARG A 60 11.01 2.68 -2.62
N ASN A 61 10.02 2.77 -1.72
CA ASN A 61 9.65 4.03 -1.07
C ASN A 61 10.51 4.33 0.17
N MET A 62 11.12 3.32 0.78
CA MET A 62 11.83 3.45 2.05
C MET A 62 13.04 4.39 2.02
N PRO A 63 13.84 4.49 0.93
CA PRO A 63 14.89 5.52 0.84
C PRO A 63 14.33 6.96 0.95
N LEU A 64 13.15 7.22 0.38
CA LEU A 64 12.50 8.52 0.56
C LEU A 64 12.11 8.74 2.03
N PHE A 65 11.47 7.76 2.67
CA PHE A 65 11.06 7.86 4.08
C PHE A 65 12.26 8.09 5.01
N HIS A 66 13.37 7.38 4.76
CA HIS A 66 14.62 7.58 5.47
C HIS A 66 15.16 9.01 5.33
N ASN A 67 15.22 9.52 4.09
CA ASN A 67 15.78 10.84 3.79
C ASN A 67 14.98 12.00 4.39
N ILE A 68 13.68 11.81 4.62
CA ILE A 68 12.81 12.82 5.25
C ILE A 68 12.61 12.59 6.76
N GLY A 69 13.32 11.61 7.33
CA GLY A 69 13.52 11.46 8.78
C GLY A 69 12.56 10.54 9.51
N PHE A 70 11.77 9.72 8.82
CA PHE A 70 10.92 8.73 9.47
C PHE A 70 11.71 7.57 10.09
N LYS A 71 11.18 7.02 11.19
CA LYS A 71 11.51 5.67 11.65
C LYS A 71 10.71 4.67 10.83
N ILE A 72 11.39 3.79 10.09
CA ILE A 72 10.79 2.97 9.05
C ILE A 72 10.41 1.59 9.58
N PHE A 73 9.19 1.21 9.31
CA PHE A 73 8.65 -0.13 9.53
C PHE A 73 8.03 -0.64 8.23
N GLY A 74 8.04 -1.94 8.03
CA GLY A 74 7.47 -2.54 6.84
C GLY A 74 6.71 -3.82 7.12
N LEU A 75 5.63 -4.04 6.36
CA LEU A 75 4.88 -5.29 6.37
C LEU A 75 4.75 -5.83 4.95
N GLU A 76 5.10 -7.11 4.77
CA GLU A 76 4.94 -7.81 3.49
C GLU A 76 4.44 -9.23 3.72
N ILE A 77 3.73 -9.81 2.77
CA ILE A 77 3.14 -11.15 2.90
C ILE A 77 4.17 -12.28 2.78
N SER A 78 5.32 -12.03 2.15
CA SER A 78 6.30 -13.05 1.78
C SER A 78 7.61 -12.92 2.56
N GLN A 79 8.03 -14.04 3.16
CA GLN A 79 9.34 -14.14 3.82
C GLN A 79 10.51 -13.91 2.83
N GLU A 80 10.36 -14.35 1.59
CA GLU A 80 11.40 -14.18 0.57
C GLU A 80 11.53 -12.72 0.12
N ILE A 81 10.40 -12.01 -0.07
CA ILE A 81 10.41 -10.58 -0.37
C ILE A 81 11.01 -9.80 0.80
N ASN A 82 10.63 -10.17 2.04
CA ASN A 82 11.21 -9.58 3.25
C ASN A 82 12.73 -9.72 3.27
N ARG A 83 13.27 -10.91 3.03
CA ARG A 83 14.72 -11.15 2.98
C ARG A 83 15.42 -10.27 1.93
N LEU A 84 14.89 -10.21 0.71
CA LEU A 84 15.45 -9.40 -0.39
C LEU A 84 15.42 -7.89 -0.08
N ALA A 85 14.36 -7.42 0.58
CA ALA A 85 14.26 -6.02 0.99
C ALA A 85 15.24 -5.70 2.13
N CYS A 86 15.39 -6.58 3.14
CA CYS A 86 16.38 -6.41 4.20
C CYS A 86 17.81 -6.27 3.62
N GLU A 87 18.22 -7.18 2.72
CA GLU A 87 19.52 -7.14 2.08
C GLU A 87 19.77 -5.83 1.31
N ARG A 88 18.74 -5.34 0.61
CA ARG A 88 18.82 -4.06 -0.12
C ARG A 88 18.95 -2.88 0.82
N LEU A 89 18.14 -2.80 1.86
CA LEU A 89 18.15 -1.69 2.80
C LEU A 89 19.47 -1.64 3.59
N GLU A 90 19.99 -2.80 4.00
CA GLU A 90 21.31 -2.92 4.61
C GLU A 90 22.41 -2.38 3.69
N ALA A 91 22.41 -2.76 2.40
CA ALA A 91 23.35 -2.25 1.41
C ALA A 91 23.25 -0.72 1.18
N LEU A 92 22.08 -0.14 1.45
CA LEU A 92 21.85 1.31 1.38
C LEU A 92 22.12 2.04 2.71
N GLY A 93 22.44 1.31 3.78
CA GLY A 93 22.62 1.88 5.12
C GLY A 93 21.31 2.39 5.75
N ILE A 94 20.17 1.83 5.36
CA ILE A 94 18.84 2.22 5.85
C ILE A 94 18.40 1.24 6.93
N ASP A 95 18.16 1.75 8.14
CA ASP A 95 17.59 0.99 9.24
C ASP A 95 16.08 0.94 9.11
N ALA A 96 15.52 -0.29 9.12
CA ALA A 96 14.09 -0.52 9.05
C ALA A 96 13.69 -1.83 9.73
N GLU A 97 12.59 -1.80 10.49
CA GLU A 97 12.01 -3.02 11.09
C GLU A 97 10.99 -3.63 10.13
N LEU A 98 11.36 -4.75 9.49
CA LEU A 98 10.51 -5.43 8.51
C LEU A 98 9.89 -6.72 9.10
N LYS A 99 8.56 -6.87 8.95
CA LYS A 99 7.82 -8.07 9.38
C LYS A 99 7.05 -8.70 8.24
N VAL A 100 6.72 -9.96 8.43
CA VAL A 100 5.79 -10.71 7.57
C VAL A 100 4.41 -10.72 8.20
N GLY A 101 3.37 -10.39 7.41
CA GLY A 101 1.98 -10.36 7.87
C GLY A 101 1.02 -10.10 6.72
N GLN A 102 -0.20 -9.70 7.02
CA GLN A 102 -1.28 -9.48 6.05
C GLN A 102 -2.02 -8.18 6.39
N ASN A 103 -2.75 -7.61 5.42
CA ASN A 103 -3.48 -6.37 5.59
C ASN A 103 -4.53 -6.43 6.73
N ASN A 104 -5.15 -7.60 6.93
CA ASN A 104 -6.13 -7.85 7.99
C ASN A 104 -5.53 -8.49 9.26
N CYS A 105 -4.20 -8.58 9.35
CA CYS A 105 -3.49 -9.08 10.54
C CYS A 105 -2.08 -8.49 10.59
N ILE A 106 -1.96 -7.29 11.15
CA ILE A 106 -0.72 -6.50 11.24
C ILE A 106 -0.07 -6.75 12.61
N PRO A 107 1.11 -7.40 12.69
CA PRO A 107 1.71 -7.88 13.94
C PRO A 107 2.38 -6.75 14.76
N TYR A 108 1.64 -5.69 14.99
CA TYR A 108 2.00 -4.56 15.84
C TYR A 108 0.86 -4.24 16.81
N GLN A 109 1.21 -3.57 17.91
CA GLN A 109 0.23 -3.14 18.91
C GLN A 109 -0.67 -2.02 18.39
N ASP A 110 -1.79 -1.79 19.07
CA ASP A 110 -2.70 -0.70 18.79
C ASP A 110 -1.98 0.65 18.86
N GLN A 111 -2.34 1.56 17.96
CA GLN A 111 -1.86 2.94 17.96
C GLN A 111 -0.31 3.07 17.95
N PHE A 112 0.34 2.19 17.22
CA PHE A 112 1.82 2.15 17.19
C PHE A 112 2.43 3.10 16.18
N PHE A 113 1.74 3.37 15.04
CA PHE A 113 2.25 4.16 13.93
C PHE A 113 1.65 5.56 13.89
N ASP A 114 2.45 6.56 13.54
CA ASP A 114 2.01 7.92 13.26
C ASP A 114 1.58 8.07 11.79
N PHE A 115 2.21 7.28 10.90
CA PHE A 115 1.92 7.26 9.46
C PHE A 115 1.84 5.82 8.95
N ILE A 116 0.90 5.58 8.03
CA ILE A 116 0.84 4.34 7.23
C ILE A 116 0.76 4.72 5.76
N VAL A 117 1.65 4.17 4.94
CA VAL A 117 1.62 4.29 3.48
C VAL A 117 1.31 2.93 2.88
N ALA A 118 0.22 2.83 2.12
CA ALA A 118 -0.20 1.63 1.41
C ALA A 118 -0.16 1.89 -0.11
N CYS A 119 1.03 1.75 -0.67
CA CYS A 119 1.26 1.96 -2.10
C CYS A 119 0.90 0.69 -2.89
N HIS A 120 -0.25 0.69 -3.55
CA HIS A 120 -0.77 -0.44 -4.34
C HIS A 120 -0.92 -1.75 -3.54
N SER A 121 -1.33 -1.70 -2.27
CA SER A 121 -1.32 -2.86 -1.38
C SER A 121 -2.58 -3.08 -0.55
N CYS A 122 -3.17 -2.07 0.09
CA CYS A 122 -4.24 -2.26 1.08
C CYS A 122 -5.55 -2.84 0.50
N TYR A 123 -5.76 -2.76 -0.80
CA TYR A 123 -6.96 -3.26 -1.50
C TYR A 123 -6.89 -4.76 -1.87
N TYR A 124 -5.78 -5.44 -1.58
CA TYR A 124 -5.72 -6.89 -1.65
C TYR A 124 -6.49 -7.49 -0.50
N VAL A 125 -7.40 -8.40 -0.82
CA VAL A 125 -8.30 -9.05 0.14
C VAL A 125 -8.01 -10.55 0.18
N ASN A 126 -7.91 -11.11 1.36
CA ASN A 126 -7.76 -12.55 1.52
C ASN A 126 -9.08 -13.28 1.18
N GLU A 127 -8.99 -14.52 0.71
CA GLU A 127 -10.19 -15.33 0.45
C GLU A 127 -11.01 -15.51 1.74
N GLY A 128 -12.31 -15.20 1.68
CA GLY A 128 -13.19 -15.22 2.84
C GLY A 128 -13.09 -14.01 3.78
N SER A 129 -12.30 -12.98 3.42
CA SER A 129 -12.17 -11.72 4.15
C SER A 129 -12.80 -10.56 3.37
N SER A 130 -12.73 -9.35 3.92
CA SER A 130 -13.25 -8.14 3.29
C SER A 130 -12.23 -6.99 3.35
N PHE A 131 -12.42 -5.99 2.47
CA PHE A 131 -11.64 -4.76 2.55
C PHE A 131 -11.87 -4.00 3.86
N ASN A 132 -13.07 -4.10 4.42
CA ASN A 132 -13.39 -3.48 5.71
C ASN A 132 -12.53 -4.06 6.85
N GLU A 133 -12.25 -5.37 6.84
CA GLU A 133 -11.34 -5.98 7.81
C GLU A 133 -9.91 -5.44 7.68
N ASN A 134 -9.43 -5.17 6.45
CA ASN A 134 -8.16 -4.48 6.26
C ASN A 134 -8.18 -3.07 6.87
N LEU A 135 -9.26 -2.29 6.65
CA LEU A 135 -9.38 -0.94 7.21
C LEU A 135 -9.44 -0.93 8.73
N ILE A 136 -10.17 -1.87 9.34
CA ILE A 136 -10.22 -2.04 10.80
C ILE A 136 -8.81 -2.25 11.35
N GLU A 137 -8.06 -3.15 10.74
CA GLU A 137 -6.72 -3.50 11.21
C GLU A 137 -5.71 -2.37 10.99
N ILE A 138 -5.75 -1.70 9.83
CA ILE A 138 -4.95 -0.51 9.53
C ILE A 138 -5.27 0.61 10.54
N SER A 139 -6.56 0.84 10.80
CA SER A 139 -6.99 1.82 11.79
C SER A 139 -6.55 1.45 13.21
N ARG A 140 -6.58 0.17 13.58
CA ARG A 140 -6.17 -0.29 14.91
C ARG A 140 -4.71 0.07 15.21
N VAL A 141 -3.80 -0.18 14.27
CA VAL A 141 -2.36 0.05 14.48
C VAL A 141 -1.91 1.50 14.24
N LEU A 142 -2.74 2.32 13.60
CA LEU A 142 -2.48 3.75 13.39
C LEU A 142 -2.88 4.54 14.64
N SER A 143 -2.10 5.51 15.08
CA SER A 143 -2.40 6.39 16.22
C SER A 143 -3.62 7.26 15.94
N THR A 144 -4.36 7.67 16.98
CA THR A 144 -5.35 8.75 16.84
C THR A 144 -4.66 9.99 16.27
N GLU A 145 -5.29 10.70 15.35
CA GLU A 145 -4.72 11.78 14.53
C GLU A 145 -3.58 11.32 13.58
N GLY A 146 -3.25 10.04 13.54
CA GLY A 146 -2.28 9.47 12.60
C GLY A 146 -2.76 9.55 11.15
N VAL A 147 -1.82 9.55 10.22
CA VAL A 147 -2.08 9.77 8.79
C VAL A 147 -2.02 8.46 8.01
N PHE A 148 -3.07 8.16 7.27
CA PHE A 148 -3.13 7.07 6.31
C PHE A 148 -3.05 7.61 4.87
N ILE A 149 -2.08 7.11 4.09
CA ILE A 149 -1.89 7.43 2.67
C ILE A 149 -2.02 6.15 1.88
N ALA A 150 -2.89 6.14 0.85
CA ALA A 150 -3.06 4.95 0.03
C ALA A 150 -3.36 5.26 -1.44
N SER A 151 -3.09 4.29 -2.30
CA SER A 151 -3.64 4.23 -3.65
C SER A 151 -4.68 3.12 -3.74
N LEU A 152 -5.85 3.43 -4.32
CA LEU A 152 -7.01 2.54 -4.43
C LEU A 152 -7.38 2.40 -5.91
N PRO A 153 -7.55 1.18 -6.46
CA PRO A 153 -7.77 1.02 -7.89
C PRO A 153 -9.20 1.41 -8.29
N MET A 154 -9.29 2.17 -9.38
CA MET A 154 -10.57 2.39 -10.06
C MET A 154 -11.01 1.13 -10.80
N ARG A 155 -12.32 1.00 -11.03
CA ARG A 155 -12.88 -0.18 -11.72
C ARG A 155 -12.32 -0.36 -13.14
N ASP A 156 -11.99 0.72 -13.83
CA ASP A 156 -11.43 0.73 -15.19
C ASP A 156 -9.89 0.76 -15.23
N ASN A 157 -9.24 0.41 -14.12
CA ASN A 157 -7.80 0.11 -14.09
C ASN A 157 -7.52 -1.17 -14.88
N PHE A 158 -6.40 -1.22 -15.59
CA PHE A 158 -6.01 -2.35 -16.44
C PHE A 158 -6.06 -3.73 -15.77
N ILE A 159 -5.83 -3.80 -14.45
CA ILE A 159 -5.83 -5.07 -13.71
C ILE A 159 -7.20 -5.75 -13.67
N PHE A 160 -8.28 -5.00 -13.96
CA PHE A 160 -9.66 -5.52 -13.93
C PHE A 160 -10.26 -5.80 -15.30
N ASN A 161 -9.51 -5.61 -16.40
CA ASN A 161 -10.06 -5.80 -17.76
C ASN A 161 -10.70 -7.18 -17.97
N ASP A 162 -10.06 -8.23 -17.43
CA ASP A 162 -10.54 -9.62 -17.51
C ASP A 162 -10.81 -10.22 -16.11
N ALA A 163 -11.07 -9.38 -15.08
CA ALA A 163 -11.28 -9.88 -13.73
C ALA A 163 -12.69 -10.45 -13.54
N GLU A 164 -12.80 -11.51 -12.75
CA GLU A 164 -14.05 -12.14 -12.36
C GLU A 164 -14.67 -11.40 -11.17
N LEU A 165 -15.93 -10.97 -11.29
CA LEU A 165 -16.69 -10.43 -10.18
C LEU A 165 -17.17 -11.56 -9.27
N LEU A 166 -16.84 -11.50 -8.01
CA LEU A 166 -17.25 -12.45 -6.98
C LEU A 166 -18.59 -12.01 -6.35
N SER A 167 -19.25 -12.94 -5.67
CA SER A 167 -20.55 -12.70 -5.03
C SER A 167 -20.54 -11.64 -3.92
N ASP A 168 -19.38 -11.39 -3.33
CA ASP A 168 -19.14 -10.39 -2.27
C ASP A 168 -18.77 -9.00 -2.80
N GLY A 169 -18.77 -8.81 -4.13
CA GLY A 169 -18.45 -7.55 -4.79
C GLY A 169 -16.95 -7.29 -4.99
N HIS A 170 -16.07 -8.20 -4.59
CA HIS A 170 -14.65 -8.15 -4.92
C HIS A 170 -14.37 -8.74 -6.31
N TYR A 171 -13.15 -8.56 -6.80
CA TYR A 171 -12.72 -9.04 -8.11
C TYR A 171 -11.53 -9.97 -8.00
N ARG A 172 -11.65 -11.19 -8.56
CA ARG A 172 -10.54 -12.11 -8.73
C ARG A 172 -9.81 -11.79 -10.04
N ILE A 173 -8.51 -11.55 -9.96
CA ILE A 173 -7.69 -11.25 -11.14
C ILE A 173 -7.45 -12.56 -11.91
N THR A 174 -7.92 -12.63 -13.15
CA THR A 174 -7.77 -13.82 -14.01
C THR A 174 -6.59 -13.67 -14.97
N LYS A 175 -6.29 -12.45 -15.43
CA LYS A 175 -5.14 -12.12 -16.27
C LYS A 175 -4.39 -10.92 -15.70
N ASP A 176 -3.08 -10.93 -15.83
CA ASP A 176 -2.20 -9.82 -15.44
C ASP A 176 -1.02 -9.78 -16.41
N PRO A 177 -0.77 -8.65 -17.13
CA PRO A 177 0.35 -8.52 -18.05
C PRO A 177 1.72 -8.79 -17.41
N TYR A 178 1.85 -8.56 -16.11
CA TYR A 178 3.08 -8.81 -15.36
C TYR A 178 3.16 -10.21 -14.74
N GLY A 179 2.07 -10.99 -14.81
CA GLY A 179 1.99 -12.36 -14.31
C GLY A 179 2.07 -12.53 -12.78
N ILE A 180 1.94 -11.44 -12.02
CA ILE A 180 2.13 -11.45 -10.56
C ILE A 180 0.83 -11.51 -9.75
N ARG A 181 -0.29 -10.97 -10.30
CA ARG A 181 -1.56 -10.79 -9.56
C ARG A 181 -2.58 -11.88 -9.84
N LYS A 182 -2.32 -12.79 -10.79
CA LYS A 182 -3.28 -13.84 -11.15
C LYS A 182 -3.72 -14.66 -9.95
N GLY A 183 -5.02 -14.76 -9.72
CA GLY A 183 -5.65 -15.46 -8.60
C GLY A 183 -5.82 -14.63 -7.34
N THR A 184 -5.26 -13.42 -7.27
CA THR A 184 -5.49 -12.51 -6.13
C THR A 184 -6.87 -11.88 -6.20
N ILE A 185 -7.42 -11.51 -5.04
CA ILE A 185 -8.74 -10.86 -4.90
C ILE A 185 -8.52 -9.41 -4.52
N HIS A 186 -9.21 -8.51 -5.20
CA HIS A 186 -9.06 -7.07 -5.00
C HIS A 186 -10.41 -6.37 -4.82
N LYS A 187 -10.44 -5.33 -3.98
CA LYS A 187 -11.49 -4.33 -3.95
C LYS A 187 -11.22 -3.26 -5.01
N THR A 188 -12.25 -2.82 -5.73
CA THR A 188 -12.23 -1.62 -6.59
C THR A 188 -13.08 -0.52 -5.98
N PHE A 189 -12.86 0.71 -6.43
CA PHE A 189 -13.60 1.87 -5.95
C PHE A 189 -14.17 2.64 -7.14
N LYS A 190 -15.49 2.79 -7.15
CA LYS A 190 -16.23 3.38 -8.25
C LYS A 190 -16.02 4.89 -8.34
N ASP A 191 -16.20 5.58 -7.23
CA ASP A 191 -16.16 7.04 -7.14
C ASP A 191 -15.70 7.52 -5.74
N LYS A 192 -15.64 8.84 -5.58
CA LYS A 192 -15.24 9.46 -4.30
C LYS A 192 -16.25 9.23 -3.19
N ASP A 193 -17.52 9.17 -3.52
CA ASP A 193 -18.60 9.02 -2.54
C ASP A 193 -18.53 7.64 -1.89
N GLU A 194 -18.27 6.58 -2.67
CA GLU A 194 -18.01 5.23 -2.15
C GLU A 194 -16.78 5.21 -1.21
N ILE A 195 -15.70 5.93 -1.58
CA ILE A 195 -14.50 6.01 -0.73
C ILE A 195 -14.85 6.71 0.59
N ILE A 196 -15.55 7.84 0.54
CA ILE A 196 -15.94 8.58 1.73
C ILE A 196 -16.81 7.71 2.64
N GLU A 197 -17.82 7.04 2.10
CA GLU A 197 -18.72 6.15 2.85
C GLU A 197 -17.95 5.03 3.57
N ILE A 198 -17.01 4.38 2.87
CA ILE A 198 -16.22 3.26 3.42
C ILE A 198 -15.23 3.73 4.48
N PHE A 199 -14.64 4.93 4.30
CA PHE A 199 -13.59 5.44 5.20
C PHE A 199 -14.16 6.21 6.40
N ASP A 200 -15.34 6.83 6.28
CA ASP A 200 -15.93 7.67 7.34
C ASP A 200 -16.01 7.03 8.72
N PRO A 201 -16.29 5.71 8.89
CA PRO A 201 -16.30 5.11 10.22
C PRO A 201 -14.99 5.23 11.00
N TYR A 202 -13.85 5.31 10.30
CA TYR A 202 -12.51 5.22 10.89
C TYR A 202 -11.68 6.51 10.73
N TYR A 203 -11.98 7.29 9.69
CA TYR A 203 -11.14 8.40 9.24
C TYR A 203 -11.93 9.69 9.06
N LYS A 204 -11.21 10.80 9.14
CA LYS A 204 -11.67 12.17 8.85
C LYS A 204 -10.67 12.88 7.93
N ASP A 205 -10.94 14.10 7.53
CA ASP A 205 -10.05 14.97 6.73
C ASP A 205 -9.51 14.27 5.46
N LEU A 206 -10.41 13.62 4.70
CA LEU A 206 -10.03 12.91 3.48
C LEU A 206 -9.65 13.91 2.38
N SER A 207 -8.41 13.82 1.92
CA SER A 207 -7.95 14.42 0.66
C SER A 207 -7.93 13.35 -0.42
N ILE A 208 -8.69 13.55 -1.50
CA ILE A 208 -8.84 12.55 -2.57
C ILE A 208 -8.41 13.17 -3.90
N GLY A 209 -7.35 12.61 -4.48
CA GLY A 209 -6.90 12.86 -5.84
C GLY A 209 -7.00 11.62 -6.71
N TYR A 210 -6.48 11.68 -7.95
CA TYR A 210 -6.44 10.50 -8.82
C TYR A 210 -5.23 10.53 -9.77
N ILE A 211 -4.85 9.33 -10.22
CA ILE A 211 -3.90 9.07 -11.29
C ILE A 211 -4.67 8.47 -12.45
N ASN A 212 -4.40 8.94 -13.67
CA ASN A 212 -4.96 8.40 -14.91
C ASN A 212 -3.88 8.44 -15.99
N ASP A 213 -3.00 7.45 -15.97
CA ASP A 213 -1.83 7.38 -16.82
C ASP A 213 -1.93 6.21 -17.81
N ASN A 214 -1.42 6.42 -19.01
CA ASN A 214 -1.23 5.36 -19.99
C ASN A 214 0.27 5.13 -20.21
N TYR A 215 0.78 4.02 -19.72
CA TYR A 215 2.15 3.60 -19.95
C TYR A 215 2.21 2.55 -21.04
N TYR A 216 2.35 3.02 -22.31
CA TYR A 216 2.55 2.14 -23.46
C TYR A 216 1.48 1.04 -23.60
N GLY A 217 0.21 1.41 -23.45
CA GLY A 217 -0.93 0.48 -23.52
C GLY A 217 -1.41 -0.08 -22.18
N ILE A 218 -0.75 0.25 -21.08
CA ILE A 218 -1.19 -0.09 -19.72
C ILE A 218 -1.87 1.13 -19.08
N ASN A 219 -3.18 1.06 -18.90
CA ASN A 219 -3.97 2.13 -18.27
C ASN A 219 -3.95 1.99 -16.75
N VAL A 220 -3.18 2.83 -16.08
CA VAL A 220 -3.12 2.88 -14.61
C VAL A 220 -4.08 3.95 -14.12
N LYS A 221 -5.17 3.52 -13.47
CA LYS A 221 -6.18 4.42 -12.92
C LYS A 221 -6.38 4.13 -11.44
N MET A 222 -5.98 5.09 -10.62
CA MET A 222 -6.00 4.94 -9.16
C MET A 222 -6.55 6.20 -8.51
N TRP A 223 -7.40 6.04 -7.51
CA TRP A 223 -7.60 7.05 -6.50
C TRP A 223 -6.36 7.12 -5.61
N ILE A 224 -5.96 8.31 -5.23
CA ILE A 224 -4.92 8.55 -4.22
C ILE A 224 -5.56 9.28 -3.06
N ILE A 225 -5.35 8.79 -1.87
CA ILE A 225 -5.99 9.32 -0.67
C ILE A 225 -4.96 9.66 0.41
N LYS A 226 -5.27 10.70 1.16
CA LYS A 226 -4.74 10.98 2.50
C LYS A 226 -5.94 11.09 3.44
N ALA A 227 -5.89 10.40 4.56
CA ALA A 227 -6.93 10.45 5.58
C ALA A 227 -6.30 10.55 6.97
N THR A 228 -7.00 11.15 7.92
CA THR A 228 -6.58 11.24 9.33
C THR A 228 -7.42 10.28 10.16
N ARG A 229 -6.82 9.47 11.02
CA ARG A 229 -7.56 8.58 11.92
C ARG A 229 -8.36 9.39 12.95
N LYS A 230 -9.62 8.97 13.20
CA LYS A 230 -10.48 9.51 14.26
C LYS A 230 -10.02 9.12 15.66
#